data_b0f288b2b5456a462a729c51d0198711
#
_entry.id   b0f288b2b5456a462a729c51d0198711
#
_cell.length_a   1.000
_cell.length_b   1.000
_cell.length_c   1.000
_cell.angle_alpha   90.00
_cell.angle_beta   90.00
_cell.angle_gamma   90.00
#
_symmetry.space_group_name_H-M   'P 1'
#
loop_
_entity.id
_entity.type
_entity.pdbx_description
1 polymer ?
#
loop_
_entity_poly.entity_id
_entity_poly.type
_entity_poly.pdbx_seq_one_letter_code
_entity_poly.pdbx_strand_id
1 'polypeptide(L)'
;YDSTADKVTFLDFVKDNMFAFFVTAGFFVLTIIGIILVLLRKARKAEAVAKLAAKDTKKLNDKLEIALKKAEDASLAKTRFLNNMSHDIRTPMNAILGYAQLMEEELKEKDLPETSDHLEKLQQSGNLLLSIINHVLDMARIESGKMEIDENYGRIEDIRQTLFEIFGDEAKKKNIALHYTINVEHEHILTDTTKVKEIFVNILSNAVKYTPAGGSVMVDIDELPCEEPGYMIVRTRVSDTGIGMSQDYLSKIFEAFTRERNTTKSKITGSGLGMSIVK
;
A
#
# COMPACT_ATOMS: atom_id res chain seq x y z
N TYR A 1 -76.35 77.67 47.18
CA TYR A 1 -75.39 77.34 46.14
C TYR A 1 -74.91 75.91 46.31
N ASP A 2 -75.46 75.11 45.52
CA ASP A 2 -75.19 73.67 45.42
C ASP A 2 -73.94 73.46 44.55
N SER A 3 -72.92 72.98 45.12
CA SER A 3 -71.73 72.62 44.38
C SER A 3 -71.44 71.12 44.58
N THR A 4 -72.25 70.34 43.95
CA THR A 4 -71.90 68.97 43.69
C THR A 4 -70.96 68.95 42.52
N ALA A 5 -69.71 69.26 42.79
CA ALA A 5 -68.68 68.97 41.86
C ALA A 5 -68.47 67.43 41.78
N ASP A 6 -68.96 66.87 40.71
CA ASP A 6 -68.77 65.44 40.40
C ASP A 6 -67.30 65.08 40.49
N LYS A 7 -66.91 64.44 41.59
CA LYS A 7 -65.62 63.79 41.67
C LYS A 7 -65.71 62.52 40.86
N VAL A 8 -65.42 62.64 39.56
CA VAL A 8 -65.17 61.45 38.73
C VAL A 8 -64.00 60.73 39.35
N THR A 9 -64.28 59.60 39.99
CA THR A 9 -63.22 58.81 40.59
C THR A 9 -62.51 58.07 39.49
N PHE A 10 -61.21 57.76 39.69
CA PHE A 10 -60.41 56.97 38.76
C PHE A 10 -61.13 55.65 38.36
N LEU A 11 -61.96 55.11 39.28
CA LEU A 11 -62.75 53.92 39.00
C LEU A 11 -63.88 54.16 37.94
N ASP A 12 -64.55 55.35 37.97
CA ASP A 12 -65.61 55.74 37.04
C ASP A 12 -64.99 56.00 35.68
N PHE A 13 -63.83 56.66 35.60
CA PHE A 13 -63.09 56.83 34.36
C PHE A 13 -62.66 55.47 33.74
N VAL A 14 -62.22 54.50 34.60
CA VAL A 14 -61.85 53.14 34.10
C VAL A 14 -63.09 52.40 33.60
N LYS A 15 -64.29 52.49 34.25
CA LYS A 15 -65.54 51.89 33.83
C LYS A 15 -65.98 52.40 32.44
N ASP A 16 -65.96 53.73 32.28
CA ASP A 16 -66.37 54.34 31.00
C ASP A 16 -65.44 54.06 29.83
N ASN A 17 -64.17 53.83 30.12
CA ASN A 17 -63.16 53.48 29.12
C ASN A 17 -62.76 52.00 29.12
N MET A 18 -63.48 51.14 29.82
CA MET A 18 -63.12 49.75 30.07
C MET A 18 -62.97 48.96 28.77
N PHE A 19 -63.85 49.21 27.78
CA PHE A 19 -63.76 48.59 26.42
C PHE A 19 -62.46 48.98 25.69
N ALA A 20 -62.15 50.26 25.64
CA ALA A 20 -60.91 50.77 25.05
C ALA A 20 -59.66 50.21 25.71
N PHE A 21 -59.69 50.10 27.07
CA PHE A 21 -58.59 49.50 27.83
C PHE A 21 -58.40 48.01 27.48
N PHE A 22 -59.46 47.18 27.39
CA PHE A 22 -59.33 45.79 27.02
C PHE A 22 -58.89 45.60 25.60
N VAL A 23 -59.31 46.45 24.66
CA VAL A 23 -58.90 46.40 23.28
C VAL A 23 -57.39 46.73 23.13
N THR A 24 -56.91 47.78 23.81
CA THR A 24 -55.49 48.16 23.81
C THR A 24 -54.60 47.13 24.48
N ALA A 25 -55.03 46.58 25.64
CA ALA A 25 -54.36 45.52 26.35
C ALA A 25 -54.27 44.23 25.48
N GLY A 26 -55.41 43.88 24.82
CA GLY A 26 -55.44 42.72 23.91
C GLY A 26 -54.51 42.88 22.71
N PHE A 27 -54.46 44.08 22.11
CA PHE A 27 -53.51 44.36 21.01
C PHE A 27 -52.02 44.26 21.47
N PHE A 28 -51.74 44.76 22.67
CA PHE A 28 -50.41 44.69 23.28
C PHE A 28 -49.98 43.22 23.54
N VAL A 29 -50.89 42.37 24.04
CA VAL A 29 -50.62 40.94 24.22
C VAL A 29 -50.39 40.25 22.90
N LEU A 30 -51.19 40.54 21.85
CA LEU A 30 -51.03 39.96 20.55
C LEU A 30 -49.68 40.37 19.88
N THR A 31 -49.25 41.63 20.08
CA THR A 31 -47.93 42.06 19.58
C THR A 31 -46.78 41.35 20.28
N ILE A 32 -46.87 41.17 21.61
CA ILE A 32 -45.87 40.39 22.38
C ILE A 32 -45.81 38.95 21.88
N ILE A 33 -46.98 38.29 21.70
CA ILE A 33 -47.06 36.94 21.19
C ILE A 33 -46.41 36.87 19.79
N GLY A 34 -46.72 37.84 18.93
CA GLY A 34 -46.11 37.93 17.59
C GLY A 34 -44.57 38.03 17.64
N ILE A 35 -44.05 38.87 18.51
CA ILE A 35 -42.59 39.04 18.72
C ILE A 35 -41.99 37.73 19.23
N ILE A 36 -42.59 37.07 20.22
CA ILE A 36 -42.12 35.79 20.77
C ILE A 36 -42.10 34.71 19.64
N LEU A 37 -43.14 34.61 18.82
CA LEU A 37 -43.18 33.65 17.72
C LEU A 37 -42.11 33.91 16.70
N VAL A 38 -41.81 35.16 16.38
CA VAL A 38 -40.71 35.52 15.44
C VAL A 38 -39.35 35.14 16.04
N LEU A 39 -39.13 35.42 17.34
CA LEU A 39 -37.89 35.06 18.03
C LEU A 39 -37.71 33.54 18.11
N LEU A 40 -38.78 32.81 18.44
CA LEU A 40 -38.76 31.34 18.46
C LEU A 40 -38.43 30.73 17.06
N ARG A 41 -39.01 31.30 16.00
CA ARG A 41 -38.70 30.87 14.62
C ARG A 41 -37.22 31.15 14.27
N LYS A 42 -36.70 32.33 14.64
CA LYS A 42 -35.28 32.65 14.45
C LYS A 42 -34.36 31.69 15.23
N ALA A 43 -34.69 31.44 16.51
CA ALA A 43 -33.94 30.53 17.35
C ALA A 43 -33.89 29.09 16.75
N ARG A 44 -35.04 28.55 16.32
CA ARG A 44 -35.11 27.23 15.67
C ARG A 44 -34.31 27.15 14.37
N LYS A 45 -34.36 28.22 13.56
CA LYS A 45 -33.52 28.28 12.32
C LYS A 45 -32.03 28.32 12.65
N ALA A 46 -31.64 29.12 13.65
CA ALA A 46 -30.24 29.18 14.09
C ALA A 46 -29.74 27.81 14.61
N GLU A 47 -30.58 27.14 15.41
CA GLU A 47 -30.26 25.79 15.91
C GLU A 47 -30.12 24.76 14.78
N ALA A 48 -31.00 24.79 13.80
CA ALA A 48 -30.92 23.88 12.63
C ALA A 48 -29.64 24.11 11.81
N VAL A 49 -29.26 25.37 11.57
CA VAL A 49 -28.04 25.75 10.90
C VAL A 49 -26.80 25.31 11.71
N ALA A 50 -26.82 25.54 13.03
CA ALA A 50 -25.74 25.12 13.92
C ALA A 50 -25.56 23.58 13.92
N LYS A 51 -26.67 22.82 13.95
CA LYS A 51 -26.63 21.34 13.88
C LYS A 51 -26.07 20.85 12.54
N LEU A 52 -26.43 21.51 11.44
CA LEU A 52 -25.90 21.16 10.11
C LEU A 52 -24.39 21.45 10.04
N ALA A 53 -23.96 22.63 10.45
CA ALA A 53 -22.56 23.00 10.51
C ALA A 53 -21.72 22.05 11.41
N ALA A 54 -22.26 21.68 12.57
CA ALA A 54 -21.61 20.71 13.46
C ALA A 54 -21.46 19.32 12.79
N LYS A 55 -22.49 18.88 12.04
CA LYS A 55 -22.42 17.62 11.29
C LYS A 55 -21.38 17.65 10.19
N ASP A 56 -21.28 18.75 9.46
CA ASP A 56 -20.30 18.91 8.38
C ASP A 56 -18.87 19.02 8.92
N THR A 57 -18.70 19.75 10.03
CA THR A 57 -17.41 19.82 10.75
C THR A 57 -16.97 18.44 11.24
N LYS A 58 -17.89 17.66 11.79
CA LYS A 58 -17.59 16.29 12.23
C LYS A 58 -17.13 15.41 11.04
N LYS A 59 -17.87 15.45 9.92
CA LYS A 59 -17.47 14.70 8.71
C LYS A 59 -16.11 15.13 8.16
N LEU A 60 -15.79 16.42 8.23
CA LEU A 60 -14.50 16.93 7.81
C LEU A 60 -13.37 16.46 8.73
N ASN A 61 -13.62 16.50 10.05
CA ASN A 61 -12.65 15.97 11.03
C ASN A 61 -12.39 14.47 10.82
N ASP A 62 -13.45 13.67 10.64
CA ASP A 62 -13.29 12.23 10.39
C ASP A 62 -12.44 11.96 9.12
N LYS A 63 -12.67 12.75 8.05
CA LYS A 63 -11.85 12.66 6.83
C LYS A 63 -10.41 13.10 7.05
N LEU A 64 -10.20 14.15 7.82
CA LEU A 64 -8.87 14.66 8.16
C LEU A 64 -8.08 13.65 8.99
N GLU A 65 -8.71 13.02 9.97
CA GLU A 65 -8.10 11.98 10.79
C GLU A 65 -7.65 10.77 9.95
N ILE A 66 -8.52 10.32 9.03
CA ILE A 66 -8.17 9.24 8.10
C ILE A 66 -7.00 9.64 7.19
N ALA A 67 -7.00 10.87 6.67
CA ALA A 67 -5.92 11.35 5.80
C ALA A 67 -4.61 11.49 6.57
N LEU A 68 -4.66 11.99 7.80
CA LEU A 68 -3.50 12.15 8.67
C LEU A 68 -2.88 10.79 9.01
N LYS A 69 -3.72 9.82 9.38
CA LYS A 69 -3.27 8.45 9.64
C LYS A 69 -2.60 7.81 8.42
N LYS A 70 -3.20 7.97 7.23
CA LYS A 70 -2.58 7.50 5.98
C LYS A 70 -1.24 8.16 5.71
N ALA A 71 -1.10 9.46 5.95
CA ALA A 71 0.15 10.19 5.78
C ALA A 71 1.22 9.73 6.79
N GLU A 72 0.84 9.48 8.04
CA GLU A 72 1.74 8.95 9.07
C GLU A 72 2.21 7.54 8.71
N ASP A 73 1.29 6.64 8.32
CA ASP A 73 1.61 5.27 7.91
C ASP A 73 2.57 5.28 6.69
N ALA A 74 2.32 6.14 5.70
CA ALA A 74 3.20 6.31 4.55
C ALA A 74 4.59 6.85 4.94
N SER A 75 4.66 7.81 5.87
CA SER A 75 5.92 8.36 6.38
C SER A 75 6.73 7.31 7.16
N LEU A 76 6.07 6.50 7.99
CA LEU A 76 6.71 5.41 8.71
C LEU A 76 7.20 4.31 7.75
N ALA A 77 6.42 3.97 6.73
CA ALA A 77 6.84 3.04 5.69
C ALA A 77 8.07 3.55 4.95
N LYS A 78 8.09 4.84 4.55
CA LYS A 78 9.25 5.47 3.91
C LYS A 78 10.50 5.47 4.79
N THR A 79 10.35 5.71 6.09
CA THR A 79 11.47 5.69 7.03
C THR A 79 12.03 4.27 7.21
N ARG A 80 11.15 3.26 7.33
CA ARG A 80 11.58 1.84 7.36
C ARG A 80 12.27 1.45 6.07
N PHE A 81 11.74 1.88 4.93
CA PHE A 81 12.34 1.71 3.61
C PHE A 81 13.79 2.21 3.59
N LEU A 82 14.03 3.48 3.94
CA LEU A 82 15.36 4.08 3.91
C LEU A 82 16.35 3.38 4.88
N ASN A 83 15.88 2.99 6.06
CA ASN A 83 16.73 2.31 7.03
C ASN A 83 17.12 0.90 6.58
N ASN A 84 16.16 0.13 6.04
CA ASN A 84 16.43 -1.21 5.53
C ASN A 84 17.35 -1.16 4.31
N MET A 85 17.12 -0.20 3.40
CA MET A 85 17.97 0.05 2.25
C MET A 85 19.41 0.36 2.63
N SER A 86 19.60 1.24 3.62
CA SER A 86 20.93 1.59 4.09
C SER A 86 21.69 0.36 4.61
N HIS A 87 21.00 -0.54 5.29
CA HIS A 87 21.57 -1.79 5.77
C HIS A 87 21.90 -2.74 4.62
N ASP A 88 20.95 -2.95 3.69
CA ASP A 88 21.07 -3.92 2.59
C ASP A 88 22.08 -3.49 1.53
N ILE A 89 22.28 -2.18 1.34
CA ILE A 89 23.37 -1.64 0.51
C ILE A 89 24.71 -1.75 1.22
N ARG A 90 24.76 -1.48 2.53
CA ARG A 90 26.01 -1.51 3.31
C ARG A 90 26.65 -2.89 3.36
N THR A 91 25.83 -3.94 3.47
CA THR A 91 26.32 -5.33 3.58
C THR A 91 27.15 -5.75 2.36
N PRO A 92 26.65 -5.73 1.10
CA PRO A 92 27.44 -6.07 -0.07
C PRO A 92 28.57 -5.08 -0.31
N MET A 93 28.40 -3.79 0.00
CA MET A 93 29.45 -2.78 -0.13
C MET A 93 30.64 -3.09 0.78
N ASN A 94 30.38 -3.44 2.05
CA ASN A 94 31.46 -3.83 2.97
C ASN A 94 32.14 -5.14 2.54
N ALA A 95 31.39 -6.08 1.95
CA ALA A 95 31.97 -7.29 1.37
C ALA A 95 32.87 -6.98 0.17
N ILE A 96 32.43 -6.11 -0.74
CA ILE A 96 33.24 -5.64 -1.88
C ILE A 96 34.54 -5.02 -1.38
N LEU A 97 34.48 -4.09 -0.44
CA LEU A 97 35.67 -3.44 0.12
C LEU A 97 36.57 -4.42 0.84
N GLY A 98 36.01 -5.35 1.63
CA GLY A 98 36.76 -6.36 2.37
C GLY A 98 37.51 -7.32 1.43
N TYR A 99 36.83 -7.85 0.40
CA TYR A 99 37.50 -8.73 -0.56
C TYR A 99 38.53 -7.99 -1.42
N ALA A 100 38.27 -6.72 -1.79
CA ALA A 100 39.27 -5.91 -2.48
C ALA A 100 40.55 -5.71 -1.64
N GLN A 101 40.41 -5.50 -0.33
CA GLN A 101 41.55 -5.40 0.58
C GLN A 101 42.34 -6.72 0.69
N LEU A 102 41.64 -7.86 0.85
CA LEU A 102 42.28 -9.17 0.89
C LEU A 102 43.02 -9.47 -0.40
N MET A 103 42.43 -9.17 -1.55
CA MET A 103 43.12 -9.32 -2.84
C MET A 103 44.39 -8.44 -2.94
N GLU A 104 44.33 -7.21 -2.41
CA GLU A 104 45.51 -6.33 -2.38
C GLU A 104 46.64 -6.91 -1.52
N GLU A 105 46.34 -7.54 -0.39
CA GLU A 105 47.27 -8.21 0.49
C GLU A 105 47.86 -9.45 -0.18
N GLU A 106 47.03 -10.31 -0.78
CA GLU A 106 47.48 -11.51 -1.52
C GLU A 106 48.40 -11.18 -2.69
N LEU A 107 48.09 -10.10 -3.44
CA LEU A 107 48.95 -9.64 -4.53
C LEU A 107 50.34 -9.19 -4.02
N LYS A 108 50.41 -8.64 -2.80
CA LYS A 108 51.70 -8.26 -2.15
C LYS A 108 52.50 -9.49 -1.75
N GLU A 109 51.83 -10.54 -1.27
CA GLU A 109 52.46 -11.78 -0.79
C GLU A 109 52.68 -12.82 -1.92
N LYS A 110 52.20 -12.57 -3.13
CA LYS A 110 52.20 -13.50 -4.30
C LYS A 110 51.41 -14.81 -4.05
N ASP A 111 50.45 -14.81 -3.17
CA ASP A 111 49.57 -15.93 -2.89
C ASP A 111 48.32 -15.85 -3.82
N LEU A 112 48.48 -16.42 -5.06
CA LEU A 112 47.51 -16.28 -6.11
C LEU A 112 46.29 -17.25 -6.08
N PRO A 113 46.33 -18.43 -5.44
CA PRO A 113 45.20 -19.36 -5.44
C PRO A 113 43.92 -18.84 -4.77
N GLU A 114 44.01 -18.04 -3.72
CA GLU A 114 42.88 -17.50 -2.97
C GLU A 114 42.28 -16.25 -3.63
N THR A 115 43.03 -15.57 -4.49
CA THR A 115 42.60 -14.36 -5.20
C THR A 115 41.36 -14.63 -6.11
N SER A 116 41.27 -15.83 -6.69
CA SER A 116 40.11 -16.23 -7.54
C SER A 116 38.83 -16.34 -6.73
N ASP A 117 38.89 -16.92 -5.51
CA ASP A 117 37.72 -17.03 -4.62
C ASP A 117 37.26 -15.65 -4.11
N HIS A 118 38.19 -14.77 -3.77
CA HIS A 118 37.88 -13.41 -3.37
C HIS A 118 37.28 -12.59 -4.51
N LEU A 119 37.77 -12.76 -5.74
CA LEU A 119 37.21 -12.11 -6.93
C LEU A 119 35.75 -12.58 -7.19
N GLU A 120 35.49 -13.88 -7.06
CA GLU A 120 34.13 -14.43 -7.24
C GLU A 120 33.18 -13.82 -6.17
N LYS A 121 33.58 -13.76 -4.92
CA LYS A 121 32.79 -13.16 -3.85
C LYS A 121 32.56 -11.66 -4.05
N LEU A 122 33.54 -10.94 -4.56
CA LEU A 122 33.43 -9.54 -4.94
C LEU A 122 32.41 -9.33 -6.05
N GLN A 123 32.46 -10.16 -7.09
CA GLN A 123 31.47 -10.13 -8.18
C GLN A 123 30.06 -10.45 -7.69
N GLN A 124 29.90 -11.48 -6.85
CA GLN A 124 28.60 -11.83 -6.25
C GLN A 124 28.03 -10.67 -5.42
N SER A 125 28.86 -10.01 -4.62
CA SER A 125 28.47 -8.87 -3.80
C SER A 125 28.11 -7.64 -4.64
N GLY A 126 28.84 -7.40 -5.74
CA GLY A 126 28.54 -6.35 -6.71
C GLY A 126 27.23 -6.57 -7.43
N ASN A 127 26.98 -7.80 -7.90
CA ASN A 127 25.72 -8.17 -8.55
C ASN A 127 24.52 -8.04 -7.60
N LEU A 128 24.69 -8.44 -6.34
CA LEU A 128 23.66 -8.25 -5.30
C LEU A 128 23.35 -6.76 -5.10
N LEU A 129 24.37 -5.90 -5.02
CA LEU A 129 24.19 -4.47 -4.88
C LEU A 129 23.44 -3.85 -6.06
N LEU A 130 23.82 -4.22 -7.29
CA LEU A 130 23.12 -3.78 -8.51
C LEU A 130 21.65 -4.22 -8.51
N SER A 131 21.37 -5.44 -8.12
CA SER A 131 20.00 -5.95 -8.00
C SER A 131 19.17 -5.13 -7.00
N ILE A 132 19.73 -4.81 -5.82
CA ILE A 132 19.06 -3.99 -4.82
C ILE A 132 18.77 -2.59 -5.38
N ILE A 133 19.73 -1.95 -6.04
CA ILE A 133 19.56 -0.62 -6.62
C ILE A 133 18.46 -0.64 -7.69
N ASN A 134 18.48 -1.62 -8.60
CA ASN A 134 17.47 -1.73 -9.65
C ASN A 134 16.06 -1.93 -9.06
N HIS A 135 15.89 -2.80 -8.09
CA HIS A 135 14.62 -3.01 -7.40
C HIS A 135 14.08 -1.74 -6.73
N VAL A 136 14.97 -0.89 -6.18
CA VAL A 136 14.60 0.40 -5.60
C VAL A 136 14.12 1.39 -6.64
N LEU A 137 14.83 1.45 -7.78
CA LEU A 137 14.45 2.32 -8.88
C LEU A 137 13.11 1.89 -9.48
N ASP A 138 12.88 0.58 -9.65
CA ASP A 138 11.61 0.05 -10.14
C ASP A 138 10.47 0.36 -9.16
N MET A 139 10.69 0.16 -7.86
CA MET A 139 9.69 0.52 -6.85
C MET A 139 9.35 2.02 -6.87
N ALA A 140 10.36 2.89 -7.01
CA ALA A 140 10.15 4.33 -7.12
C ALA A 140 9.38 4.71 -8.39
N ARG A 141 9.61 4.02 -9.52
CA ARG A 141 8.84 4.21 -10.77
C ARG A 141 7.40 3.75 -10.63
N ILE A 142 7.17 2.60 -10.00
CA ILE A 142 5.82 2.09 -9.71
C ILE A 142 5.06 3.06 -8.81
N GLU A 143 5.63 3.48 -7.67
CA GLU A 143 4.98 4.40 -6.72
C GLU A 143 4.67 5.77 -7.32
N SER A 144 5.52 6.26 -8.23
CA SER A 144 5.31 7.54 -8.93
C SER A 144 4.37 7.44 -10.13
N GLY A 145 3.89 6.24 -10.48
CA GLY A 145 3.08 5.99 -11.68
C GLY A 145 3.83 6.25 -12.99
N LYS A 146 5.17 6.22 -12.98
CA LYS A 146 6.05 6.46 -14.15
C LYS A 146 6.63 5.17 -14.72
N MET A 147 6.13 4.02 -14.31
CA MET A 147 6.54 2.77 -14.92
C MET A 147 5.88 2.66 -16.29
N GLU A 148 6.70 2.57 -17.32
CA GLU A 148 6.28 2.32 -18.69
C GLU A 148 6.28 0.83 -18.94
N ILE A 149 5.24 0.33 -19.62
CA ILE A 149 5.12 -1.07 -20.05
C ILE A 149 5.48 -1.10 -21.54
N ASP A 150 6.50 -1.87 -21.89
CA ASP A 150 6.96 -2.05 -23.25
C ASP A 150 6.37 -3.33 -23.83
N GLU A 151 5.18 -3.21 -24.43
CA GLU A 151 4.48 -4.35 -25.01
C GLU A 151 5.14 -4.79 -26.31
N ASN A 152 5.52 -6.06 -26.37
CA ASN A 152 6.09 -6.69 -27.53
C ASN A 152 5.51 -8.09 -27.77
N TYR A 153 5.62 -8.57 -29.00
CA TYR A 153 5.19 -9.92 -29.32
C TYR A 153 6.18 -10.93 -28.74
N GLY A 154 5.63 -11.94 -28.08
CA GLY A 154 6.39 -13.03 -27.48
C GLY A 154 5.62 -14.33 -27.52
N ARG A 155 6.31 -15.42 -27.18
CA ARG A 155 5.72 -16.74 -27.00
C ARG A 155 5.82 -17.15 -25.54
N ILE A 156 4.74 -17.74 -25.02
CA ILE A 156 4.74 -18.26 -23.64
C ILE A 156 5.82 -19.33 -23.47
N GLU A 157 6.04 -20.14 -24.49
CA GLU A 157 7.08 -21.17 -24.49
C GLU A 157 8.50 -20.60 -24.35
N ASP A 158 8.80 -19.45 -24.98
CA ASP A 158 10.12 -18.80 -24.87
C ASP A 158 10.37 -18.26 -23.44
N ILE A 159 9.31 -17.83 -22.78
CA ILE A 159 9.38 -17.45 -21.37
C ILE A 159 9.71 -18.68 -20.51
N ARG A 160 8.99 -19.79 -20.71
CA ARG A 160 9.22 -21.06 -20.01
C ARG A 160 10.67 -21.55 -20.23
N GLN A 161 11.12 -21.56 -21.47
CA GLN A 161 12.47 -22.04 -21.80
C GLN A 161 13.54 -21.21 -21.09
N THR A 162 13.41 -19.86 -21.09
CA THR A 162 14.31 -18.96 -20.38
C THR A 162 14.35 -19.28 -18.88
N LEU A 163 13.18 -19.49 -18.26
CA LEU A 163 13.09 -19.79 -16.84
C LEU A 163 13.67 -21.17 -16.51
N PHE A 164 13.46 -22.16 -17.40
CA PHE A 164 14.04 -23.48 -17.23
C PHE A 164 15.58 -23.44 -17.32
N GLU A 165 16.14 -22.66 -18.24
CA GLU A 165 17.59 -22.46 -18.34
C GLU A 165 18.17 -21.80 -17.09
N ILE A 166 17.49 -20.79 -16.52
CA ILE A 166 17.95 -20.08 -15.33
C ILE A 166 17.90 -20.99 -14.09
N PHE A 167 16.80 -21.68 -13.86
CA PHE A 167 16.55 -22.38 -12.59
C PHE A 167 16.83 -23.89 -12.67
N GLY A 168 16.92 -24.49 -13.86
CA GLY A 168 17.09 -25.93 -14.03
C GLY A 168 18.40 -26.44 -13.41
N ASP A 169 19.50 -25.75 -13.64
CA ASP A 169 20.79 -26.12 -13.07
C ASP A 169 20.85 -25.92 -11.55
N GLU A 170 20.26 -24.84 -11.04
CA GLU A 170 20.21 -24.59 -9.59
C GLU A 170 19.34 -25.64 -8.89
N ALA A 171 18.17 -25.94 -9.43
CA ALA A 171 17.29 -26.98 -8.92
C ALA A 171 17.97 -28.34 -8.93
N LYS A 172 18.67 -28.68 -10.03
CA LYS A 172 19.43 -29.93 -10.15
C LYS A 172 20.57 -30.02 -9.14
N LYS A 173 21.35 -28.96 -8.94
CA LYS A 173 22.41 -28.89 -7.92
C LYS A 173 21.88 -29.12 -6.52
N LYS A 174 20.67 -28.65 -6.23
CA LYS A 174 19.95 -28.82 -4.95
C LYS A 174 19.17 -30.14 -4.86
N ASN A 175 19.14 -30.96 -5.91
CA ASN A 175 18.29 -32.15 -6.02
C ASN A 175 16.79 -31.81 -5.83
N ILE A 176 16.31 -30.73 -6.45
CA ILE A 176 14.91 -30.31 -6.46
C ILE A 176 14.29 -30.75 -7.78
N ALA A 177 13.12 -31.40 -7.76
CA ALA A 177 12.35 -31.74 -8.94
C ALA A 177 11.60 -30.47 -9.43
N LEU A 178 11.98 -29.97 -10.62
CA LEU A 178 11.35 -28.78 -11.22
C LEU A 178 10.46 -29.21 -12.39
N HIS A 179 9.16 -28.93 -12.30
CA HIS A 179 8.16 -29.30 -13.30
C HIS A 179 7.44 -28.09 -13.84
N TYR A 180 7.15 -28.12 -15.15
CA TYR A 180 6.36 -27.10 -15.85
C TYR A 180 5.21 -27.76 -16.60
N THR A 181 4.02 -27.20 -16.46
CA THR A 181 2.82 -27.56 -17.22
C THR A 181 2.28 -26.32 -17.91
N ILE A 182 2.02 -26.40 -19.22
CA ILE A 182 1.46 -25.30 -20.01
C ILE A 182 0.18 -25.80 -20.68
N ASN A 183 -0.93 -25.17 -20.33
CA ASN A 183 -2.26 -25.43 -20.87
C ASN A 183 -2.81 -24.12 -21.47
N VAL A 184 -2.27 -23.71 -22.61
CA VAL A 184 -2.66 -22.49 -23.31
C VAL A 184 -3.08 -22.83 -24.73
N GLU A 185 -4.14 -22.21 -25.21
CA GLU A 185 -4.61 -22.31 -26.58
C GLU A 185 -3.87 -21.30 -27.49
N HIS A 186 -3.60 -20.10 -26.95
CA HIS A 186 -2.92 -19.02 -27.64
C HIS A 186 -1.48 -18.89 -27.18
N GLU A 187 -0.55 -19.43 -27.98
CA GLU A 187 0.88 -19.40 -27.65
C GLU A 187 1.52 -18.02 -27.79
N HIS A 188 1.00 -17.18 -28.69
CA HIS A 188 1.53 -15.86 -28.98
C HIS A 188 0.78 -14.79 -28.21
N ILE A 189 1.53 -13.94 -27.52
CA ILE A 189 1.02 -12.89 -26.65
C ILE A 189 1.65 -11.54 -26.99
N LEU A 190 0.90 -10.47 -26.80
CA LEU A 190 1.40 -9.10 -26.77
C LEU A 190 1.48 -8.67 -25.31
N THR A 191 2.69 -8.54 -24.80
CA THR A 191 2.93 -8.17 -23.40
C THR A 191 4.36 -7.67 -23.22
N ASP A 192 4.66 -7.04 -22.09
CA ASP A 192 6.04 -6.80 -21.71
C ASP A 192 6.68 -8.11 -21.21
N THR A 193 7.29 -8.85 -22.14
CA THR A 193 7.93 -10.14 -21.85
C THR A 193 9.06 -10.02 -20.84
N THR A 194 9.71 -8.87 -20.74
CA THR A 194 10.79 -8.60 -19.78
C THR A 194 10.21 -8.52 -18.38
N LYS A 195 9.13 -7.76 -18.18
CA LYS A 195 8.46 -7.64 -16.87
C LYS A 195 7.80 -8.95 -16.45
N VAL A 196 7.20 -9.68 -17.39
CA VAL A 196 6.67 -11.02 -17.10
C VAL A 196 7.78 -11.97 -16.64
N LYS A 197 8.94 -12.01 -17.31
CA LYS A 197 10.08 -12.81 -16.87
C LYS A 197 10.61 -12.38 -15.50
N GLU A 198 10.65 -11.08 -15.22
CA GLU A 198 11.06 -10.54 -13.92
C GLU A 198 10.14 -11.00 -12.77
N ILE A 199 8.83 -11.00 -12.98
CA ILE A 199 7.84 -11.55 -12.04
C ILE A 199 8.14 -13.02 -11.75
N PHE A 200 8.31 -13.84 -12.81
CA PHE A 200 8.61 -15.26 -12.65
C PHE A 200 9.94 -15.50 -11.93
N VAL A 201 10.98 -14.76 -12.26
CA VAL A 201 12.29 -14.86 -11.60
C VAL A 201 12.16 -14.58 -10.11
N ASN A 202 11.42 -13.57 -9.71
CA ASN A 202 11.20 -13.26 -8.30
C ASN A 202 10.45 -14.36 -7.54
N ILE A 203 9.44 -14.98 -8.17
CA ILE A 203 8.66 -16.06 -7.55
C ILE A 203 9.48 -17.37 -7.52
N LEU A 204 10.06 -17.77 -8.66
CA LEU A 204 10.79 -19.04 -8.77
C LEU A 204 12.08 -19.06 -7.96
N SER A 205 12.81 -17.94 -7.92
CA SER A 205 13.99 -17.85 -7.05
C SER A 205 13.63 -18.09 -5.58
N ASN A 206 12.47 -17.58 -5.11
CA ASN A 206 11.99 -17.87 -3.78
C ASN A 206 11.61 -19.35 -3.63
N ALA A 207 10.86 -19.93 -4.57
CA ALA A 207 10.46 -21.34 -4.53
C ALA A 207 11.68 -22.27 -4.45
N VAL A 208 12.66 -22.12 -5.36
CA VAL A 208 13.88 -22.94 -5.36
C VAL A 208 14.74 -22.69 -4.11
N LYS A 209 14.81 -21.45 -3.65
CA LYS A 209 15.61 -21.05 -2.51
C LYS A 209 15.10 -21.66 -1.19
N TYR A 210 13.77 -21.65 -0.97
CA TYR A 210 13.16 -22.11 0.27
C TYR A 210 12.71 -23.56 0.25
N THR A 211 12.83 -24.25 -0.88
CA THR A 211 12.63 -25.70 -0.96
C THR A 211 13.91 -26.43 -0.54
N PRO A 212 13.83 -27.37 0.40
CA PRO A 212 14.96 -28.20 0.80
C PRO A 212 15.34 -29.19 -0.30
N ALA A 213 16.56 -29.73 -0.21
CA ALA A 213 17.02 -30.78 -1.11
C ALA A 213 16.08 -32.01 -1.07
N GLY A 214 15.76 -32.55 -2.24
CA GLY A 214 14.81 -33.63 -2.42
C GLY A 214 13.34 -33.20 -2.51
N GLY A 215 13.07 -31.88 -2.43
CA GLY A 215 11.74 -31.31 -2.63
C GLY A 215 11.37 -31.13 -4.09
N SER A 216 10.24 -30.48 -4.34
CA SER A 216 9.72 -30.20 -5.68
C SER A 216 9.19 -28.78 -5.81
N VAL A 217 9.32 -28.22 -7.02
CA VAL A 217 8.70 -26.96 -7.45
C VAL A 217 7.91 -27.24 -8.72
N MET A 218 6.65 -26.89 -8.75
CA MET A 218 5.74 -27.07 -9.88
C MET A 218 5.24 -25.70 -10.36
N VAL A 219 5.27 -25.49 -11.66
CA VAL A 219 4.80 -24.28 -12.34
C VAL A 219 3.72 -24.68 -13.33
N ASP A 220 2.48 -24.28 -13.06
CA ASP A 220 1.36 -24.49 -13.96
C ASP A 220 0.95 -23.15 -14.57
N ILE A 221 0.86 -23.11 -15.90
CA ILE A 221 0.45 -21.96 -16.69
C ILE A 221 -0.82 -22.35 -17.44
N ASP A 222 -1.94 -21.77 -17.08
CA ASP A 222 -3.24 -22.03 -17.66
C ASP A 222 -3.79 -20.77 -18.34
N GLU A 223 -4.36 -20.93 -19.52
CA GLU A 223 -5.22 -19.92 -20.12
C GLU A 223 -6.64 -20.06 -19.54
N LEU A 224 -7.21 -18.93 -19.12
CA LEU A 224 -8.56 -18.88 -18.61
C LEU A 224 -9.48 -18.13 -19.57
N PRO A 225 -10.79 -18.44 -19.58
CA PRO A 225 -11.76 -17.71 -20.38
C PRO A 225 -11.70 -16.20 -20.11
N CYS A 226 -11.69 -15.39 -21.17
CA CYS A 226 -11.71 -13.95 -21.13
C CYS A 226 -12.91 -13.45 -21.94
N GLU A 227 -13.74 -12.58 -21.35
CA GLU A 227 -14.92 -11.99 -22.01
C GLU A 227 -14.55 -10.84 -22.95
N GLU A 228 -13.34 -10.26 -22.80
CA GLU A 228 -12.88 -9.13 -23.60
C GLU A 228 -12.24 -9.62 -24.91
N PRO A 229 -12.79 -9.25 -26.09
CA PRO A 229 -12.25 -9.70 -27.36
C PRO A 229 -10.81 -9.21 -27.61
N GLY A 230 -9.94 -10.12 -28.00
CA GLY A 230 -8.52 -9.83 -28.25
C GLY A 230 -7.63 -9.86 -27.01
N TYR A 231 -8.20 -10.18 -25.84
CA TYR A 231 -7.46 -10.38 -24.60
C TYR A 231 -7.54 -11.82 -24.14
N MET A 232 -6.53 -12.25 -23.39
CA MET A 232 -6.50 -13.54 -22.72
C MET A 232 -6.15 -13.34 -21.24
N ILE A 233 -6.65 -14.22 -20.39
CA ILE A 233 -6.25 -14.28 -18.98
C ILE A 233 -5.30 -15.46 -18.80
N VAL A 234 -4.07 -15.18 -18.39
CA VAL A 234 -3.10 -16.21 -18.05
C VAL A 234 -3.01 -16.32 -16.54
N ARG A 235 -3.31 -17.50 -16.02
CA ARG A 235 -3.12 -17.84 -14.61
C ARG A 235 -1.86 -18.67 -14.46
N THR A 236 -0.91 -18.16 -13.69
CA THR A 236 0.27 -18.93 -13.30
C THR A 236 0.16 -19.35 -11.85
N ARG A 237 0.40 -20.62 -11.58
CA ARG A 237 0.51 -21.17 -10.23
C ARG A 237 1.91 -21.74 -10.03
N VAL A 238 2.58 -21.27 -8.97
CA VAL A 238 3.86 -21.84 -8.54
C VAL A 238 3.61 -22.51 -7.18
N SER A 239 3.91 -23.81 -7.11
CA SER A 239 3.75 -24.61 -5.90
C SER A 239 5.09 -25.20 -5.52
N ASP A 240 5.48 -25.08 -4.26
CA ASP A 240 6.72 -25.63 -3.74
C ASP A 240 6.45 -26.51 -2.48
N THR A 241 7.37 -27.43 -2.21
CA THR A 241 7.37 -28.26 -0.99
C THR A 241 8.34 -27.70 0.05
N GLY A 242 8.51 -26.39 0.08
CA GLY A 242 9.42 -25.68 0.96
C GLY A 242 8.96 -25.56 2.40
N ILE A 243 9.64 -24.71 3.14
CA ILE A 243 9.38 -24.47 4.57
C ILE A 243 8.04 -23.78 4.84
N GLY A 244 7.36 -23.29 3.81
CA GLY A 244 6.13 -22.52 3.93
C GLY A 244 6.32 -21.17 4.60
N MET A 245 5.20 -20.50 4.88
CA MET A 245 5.15 -19.17 5.47
C MET A 245 4.13 -19.14 6.61
N SER A 246 4.41 -18.37 7.66
CA SER A 246 3.45 -18.17 8.75
C SER A 246 2.27 -17.33 8.29
N GLN A 247 1.11 -17.52 8.94
CA GLN A 247 -0.11 -16.75 8.63
C GLN A 247 0.10 -15.24 8.81
N ASP A 248 0.88 -14.87 9.83
CA ASP A 248 1.19 -13.46 10.10
C ASP A 248 2.07 -12.83 9.00
N TYR A 249 2.95 -13.63 8.38
CA TYR A 249 3.80 -13.17 7.28
C TYR A 249 3.04 -13.09 5.96
N LEU A 250 2.10 -13.99 5.69
CA LEU A 250 1.29 -13.97 4.47
C LEU A 250 0.56 -12.64 4.25
N SER A 251 0.09 -11.99 5.32
CA SER A 251 -0.55 -10.67 5.22
C SER A 251 0.39 -9.56 4.79
N LYS A 252 1.71 -9.77 4.91
CA LYS A 252 2.77 -8.77 4.67
C LYS A 252 3.74 -9.15 3.56
N ILE A 253 3.52 -10.27 2.88
CA ILE A 253 4.46 -10.80 1.88
C ILE A 253 4.75 -9.82 0.73
N PHE A 254 3.79 -8.96 0.40
CA PHE A 254 3.92 -7.92 -0.62
C PHE A 254 4.39 -6.56 -0.08
N GLU A 255 4.62 -6.45 1.23
CA GLU A 255 5.24 -5.24 1.78
C GLU A 255 6.75 -5.27 1.51
N ALA A 256 7.28 -4.18 0.96
CA ALA A 256 8.70 -4.06 0.66
C ALA A 256 9.57 -4.27 1.93
N PHE A 257 10.71 -4.96 1.78
CA PHE A 257 11.67 -5.26 2.85
C PHE A 257 11.15 -6.11 4.00
N THR A 258 10.01 -6.77 3.84
CA THR A 258 9.54 -7.72 4.82
C THR A 258 10.22 -9.07 4.62
N ARG A 259 10.66 -9.66 5.74
CA ARG A 259 11.26 -11.00 5.79
C ARG A 259 10.72 -11.73 7.00
N GLU A 260 10.46 -13.02 6.85
CA GLU A 260 10.08 -13.83 7.98
C GLU A 260 11.26 -14.07 8.93
N ARG A 261 11.06 -13.88 10.24
CA ARG A 261 12.13 -13.98 11.26
C ARG A 261 12.82 -15.34 11.28
N ASN A 262 12.11 -16.40 10.92
CA ASN A 262 12.65 -17.76 10.89
C ASN A 262 13.70 -17.96 9.78
N THR A 263 13.64 -17.19 8.68
CA THR A 263 14.63 -17.25 7.60
C THR A 263 15.94 -16.60 7.96
N THR A 264 15.95 -15.71 8.95
CA THR A 264 17.18 -15.08 9.45
C THR A 264 18.07 -16.09 10.18
N LYS A 265 17.49 -17.11 10.82
CA LYS A 265 18.23 -18.21 11.48
C LYS A 265 18.84 -19.20 10.48
N SER A 266 18.25 -19.34 9.28
CA SER A 266 18.71 -20.30 8.26
C SER A 266 19.83 -19.78 7.36
N LYS A 267 20.40 -18.59 7.60
CA LYS A 267 21.42 -17.92 6.77
C LYS A 267 21.01 -17.70 5.30
N ILE A 268 19.72 -17.77 4.99
CA ILE A 268 19.22 -17.54 3.65
C ILE A 268 19.18 -16.04 3.39
N THR A 269 20.05 -15.55 2.49
CA THR A 269 20.16 -14.13 2.12
C THR A 269 19.04 -13.71 1.14
N GLY A 270 18.53 -12.47 1.25
CA GLY A 270 17.55 -11.91 0.31
C GLY A 270 17.18 -10.48 0.72
N SER A 271 16.87 -9.62 -0.26
CA SER A 271 16.53 -8.21 -0.04
C SER A 271 15.13 -7.97 0.54
N GLY A 272 14.22 -8.94 0.38
CA GLY A 272 12.80 -8.76 0.73
C GLY A 272 12.04 -7.83 -0.22
N LEU A 273 12.58 -7.57 -1.42
CA LEU A 273 12.00 -6.68 -2.43
C LEU A 273 11.26 -7.42 -3.54
N GLY A 274 11.67 -8.66 -3.86
CA GLY A 274 11.13 -9.38 -5.02
C GLY A 274 9.61 -9.50 -5.03
N MET A 275 8.99 -9.82 -3.90
CA MET A 275 7.54 -9.98 -3.83
C MET A 275 6.76 -8.67 -3.92
N SER A 276 7.32 -7.55 -3.48
CA SER A 276 6.68 -6.23 -3.62
C SER A 276 6.65 -5.74 -5.08
N ILE A 277 7.60 -6.20 -5.92
CA ILE A 277 7.63 -5.90 -7.36
C ILE A 277 6.60 -6.76 -8.12
N VAL A 278 6.34 -7.98 -7.65
CA VAL A 278 5.36 -8.89 -8.25
C VAL A 278 3.93 -8.36 -8.13
N LYS A 279 3.62 -7.57 -7.11
CA LYS A 279 2.31 -6.97 -6.89
C LYS A 279 2.05 -5.80 -7.83
#